data_6309c0baf9759d74a670655e21b54371
#
_entry.id   6309c0baf9759d74a670655e21b54371
#
_cell.length_a   1.000
_cell.length_b   1.000
_cell.length_c   1.000
_cell.angle_alpha   90.00
_cell.angle_beta   90.00
_cell.angle_gamma   90.00
#
_symmetry.space_group_name_H-M   'P 1'
#
loop_
_entity.id
_entity.type
_entity.pdbx_description
1 polymer ?
#
loop_
_entity_poly.entity_id
_entity_poly.type
_entity_poly.pdbx_seq_one_letter_code
_entity_poly.pdbx_strand_id
1 'polypeptide(L)'
;MAQNEYAVRLEHVTKTFGTVVANKDVSLGVRRGEILALLGENGSGKTTLMNMIAGIYFPDEGEIYVGDKAVTIRSPRDALDLGIGMIHQHFKLVDVFSATENIALSMGGGEKFDLKKVHDKARAICEKYEFNLDLDQKVYEMSVSQKQTLEIVKVLYRGADILI
;
A
#
# COMPACT_ATOMS: atom_id res chain seq x y z
N MET A 1 -6.64 -13.24 -26.06
CA MET A 1 -7.02 -13.09 -24.64
C MET A 1 -6.78 -11.62 -24.33
N ALA A 2 -7.82 -10.83 -24.00
CA ALA A 2 -7.65 -9.43 -23.61
C ALA A 2 -6.75 -9.41 -22.38
N GLN A 3 -5.60 -8.75 -22.47
CA GLN A 3 -4.76 -8.50 -21.30
C GLN A 3 -5.57 -7.68 -20.33
N ASN A 4 -5.55 -8.11 -19.08
CA ASN A 4 -6.15 -7.46 -17.93
C ASN A 4 -5.74 -5.98 -17.89
N GLU A 5 -6.58 -5.08 -18.39
CA GLU A 5 -6.23 -3.67 -18.62
C GLU A 5 -6.04 -2.92 -17.30
N TYR A 6 -6.87 -3.24 -16.30
CA TYR A 6 -6.87 -2.57 -15.00
C TYR A 6 -6.13 -3.37 -13.93
N ALA A 7 -5.32 -2.68 -13.14
CA ALA A 7 -4.75 -3.22 -11.91
C ALA A 7 -5.80 -3.22 -10.79
N VAL A 8 -6.50 -2.09 -10.62
CA VAL A 8 -7.62 -1.90 -9.69
C VAL A 8 -8.71 -1.14 -10.38
N ARG A 9 -9.97 -1.51 -10.12
CA ARG A 9 -11.15 -0.80 -10.61
C ARG A 9 -12.22 -0.79 -9.52
N LEU A 10 -12.83 0.37 -9.33
CA LEU A 10 -13.98 0.57 -8.47
C LEU A 10 -15.18 0.88 -9.35
N GLU A 11 -16.34 0.29 -9.04
CA GLU A 11 -17.58 0.52 -9.76
C GLU A 11 -18.69 0.90 -8.77
N HIS A 12 -19.24 2.09 -8.96
CA HIS A 12 -20.38 2.62 -8.21
C HIS A 12 -20.21 2.58 -6.69
N VAL A 13 -18.96 2.80 -6.21
CA VAL A 13 -18.63 2.67 -4.80
C VAL A 13 -19.19 3.85 -4.00
N THR A 14 -19.95 3.51 -2.96
CA THR A 14 -20.51 4.46 -2.00
C THR A 14 -20.03 4.15 -0.59
N LYS A 15 -19.69 5.20 0.17
CA LYS A 15 -19.34 5.08 1.60
C LYS A 15 -19.95 6.20 2.42
N THR A 16 -20.65 5.80 3.47
CA THR A 16 -21.31 6.70 4.42
C THR A 16 -20.79 6.48 5.84
N PHE A 17 -20.78 7.53 6.64
CA PHE A 17 -20.48 7.50 8.07
C PHE A 17 -21.62 8.22 8.80
N GLY A 18 -22.60 7.47 9.29
CA GLY A 18 -23.83 8.03 9.85
C GLY A 18 -24.58 8.88 8.82
N THR A 19 -24.68 10.19 9.04
CA THR A 19 -25.35 11.13 8.11
C THR A 19 -24.42 11.71 7.07
N VAL A 20 -23.11 11.44 7.16
CA VAL A 20 -22.10 12.00 6.23
C VAL A 20 -21.84 11.03 5.09
N VAL A 21 -22.10 11.45 3.87
CA VAL A 21 -21.75 10.71 2.65
C VAL A 21 -20.34 11.11 2.24
N ALA A 22 -19.37 10.24 2.49
CA ALA A 22 -17.96 10.49 2.18
C ALA A 22 -17.62 10.26 0.70
N ASN A 23 -18.19 9.21 0.12
CA ASN A 23 -18.11 8.90 -1.31
C ASN A 23 -19.50 8.48 -1.79
N LYS A 24 -19.92 8.92 -2.96
CA LYS A 24 -21.22 8.57 -3.54
C LYS A 24 -21.05 8.20 -5.00
N ASP A 25 -21.38 6.95 -5.33
CA ASP A 25 -21.41 6.45 -6.70
C ASP A 25 -20.11 6.71 -7.47
N VAL A 26 -18.96 6.42 -6.82
CA VAL A 26 -17.63 6.69 -7.38
C VAL A 26 -17.18 5.49 -8.20
N SER A 27 -16.86 5.75 -9.48
CA SER A 27 -16.21 4.78 -10.35
C SER A 27 -14.82 5.29 -10.75
N LEU A 28 -13.80 4.45 -10.61
CA LEU A 28 -12.40 4.77 -10.87
C LEU A 28 -11.67 3.53 -11.35
N GLY A 29 -10.80 3.67 -12.35
CA GLY A 29 -9.94 2.59 -12.81
C GLY A 29 -8.49 3.03 -12.90
N VAL A 30 -7.58 2.17 -12.43
CA VAL A 30 -6.13 2.34 -12.55
C VAL A 30 -5.58 1.21 -13.41
N ARG A 31 -4.96 1.56 -14.55
CA ARG A 31 -4.39 0.57 -15.46
C ARG A 31 -3.09 0.00 -14.94
N ARG A 32 -2.69 -1.14 -15.48
CA ARG A 32 -1.37 -1.68 -15.16
C ARG A 32 -0.27 -0.77 -15.67
N GLY A 33 0.71 -0.47 -14.78
CA GLY A 33 1.82 0.43 -15.08
C GLY A 33 1.45 1.92 -15.10
N GLU A 34 0.21 2.27 -14.71
CA GLU A 34 -0.25 3.65 -14.63
C GLU A 34 0.07 4.27 -13.27
N ILE A 35 0.39 5.56 -13.27
CA ILE A 35 0.44 6.40 -12.08
C ILE A 35 -0.76 7.34 -12.15
N LEU A 36 -1.73 7.14 -11.25
CA LEU A 36 -2.93 7.95 -11.15
C LEU A 36 -2.84 8.90 -9.96
N ALA A 37 -2.88 10.21 -10.23
CA ALA A 37 -2.95 11.22 -9.19
C ALA A 37 -4.41 11.60 -8.89
N LEU A 38 -4.85 11.37 -7.65
CA LEU A 38 -6.18 11.76 -7.18
C LEU A 38 -6.12 13.15 -6.55
N LEU A 39 -6.66 14.15 -7.26
CA LEU A 39 -6.67 15.53 -6.83
C LEU A 39 -8.06 15.95 -6.34
N GLY A 40 -8.10 16.92 -5.42
CA GLY A 40 -9.33 17.47 -4.87
C GLY A 40 -9.11 18.20 -3.55
N GLU A 41 -10.09 18.94 -3.10
CA GLU A 41 -10.06 19.69 -1.84
C GLU A 41 -9.97 18.79 -0.60
N ASN A 42 -9.57 19.35 0.53
CA ASN A 42 -9.60 18.63 1.79
C ASN A 42 -11.05 18.27 2.14
N GLY A 43 -11.28 17.03 2.58
CA GLY A 43 -12.63 16.55 2.88
C GLY A 43 -13.41 16.01 1.66
N SER A 44 -12.85 16.02 0.44
CA SER A 44 -13.54 15.49 -0.76
C SER A 44 -13.61 13.95 -0.87
N GLY A 45 -13.28 13.21 0.20
CA GLY A 45 -13.41 11.76 0.23
C GLY A 45 -12.22 10.96 -0.31
N LYS A 46 -11.12 11.62 -0.76
CA LYS A 46 -9.93 10.90 -1.31
C LYS A 46 -9.37 9.85 -0.36
N THR A 47 -9.10 10.25 0.88
CA THR A 47 -8.57 9.34 1.90
C THR A 47 -9.54 8.19 2.20
N THR A 48 -10.85 8.46 2.20
CA THR A 48 -11.87 7.42 2.38
C THR A 48 -11.84 6.42 1.23
N LEU A 49 -11.71 6.90 -0.01
CA LEU A 49 -11.62 6.04 -1.19
C LEU A 49 -10.37 5.16 -1.14
N MET A 50 -9.21 5.73 -0.82
CA MET A 50 -7.95 4.97 -0.67
C MET A 50 -8.04 3.97 0.49
N ASN A 51 -8.65 4.35 1.60
CA ASN A 51 -8.85 3.46 2.75
C ASN A 51 -9.78 2.27 2.43
N MET A 52 -10.72 2.41 1.50
CA MET A 52 -11.53 1.28 1.04
C MET A 52 -10.70 0.29 0.23
N ILE A 53 -9.85 0.77 -0.67
CA ILE A 53 -8.94 -0.09 -1.45
C ILE A 53 -7.91 -0.76 -0.54
N ALA A 54 -7.45 -0.05 0.51
CA ALA A 54 -6.51 -0.58 1.50
C ALA A 54 -7.14 -1.52 2.55
N GLY A 55 -8.47 -1.73 2.52
CA GLY A 55 -9.16 -2.60 3.45
C GLY A 55 -9.32 -2.04 4.88
N ILE A 56 -9.19 -0.72 5.06
CA ILE A 56 -9.44 -0.03 6.34
C ILE A 56 -10.94 0.24 6.50
N TYR A 57 -11.61 0.59 5.40
CA TYR A 57 -13.07 0.73 5.34
C TYR A 57 -13.65 -0.25 4.34
N PHE A 58 -14.89 -0.65 4.58
CA PHE A 58 -15.66 -1.45 3.65
C PHE A 58 -16.68 -0.56 2.93
N PRO A 59 -16.84 -0.65 1.58
CA PRO A 59 -17.86 0.09 0.86
C PRO A 59 -19.27 -0.38 1.28
N ASP A 60 -20.20 0.55 1.34
CA ASP A 60 -21.61 0.24 1.64
C ASP A 60 -22.34 -0.24 0.38
N GLU A 61 -21.94 0.28 -0.80
CA GLU A 61 -22.46 -0.10 -2.12
C GLU A 61 -21.32 -0.12 -3.13
N GLY A 62 -21.56 -0.81 -4.26
CA GLY A 62 -20.60 -0.94 -5.35
C GLY A 62 -19.60 -2.07 -5.15
N GLU A 63 -18.68 -2.20 -6.10
CA GLU A 63 -17.73 -3.31 -6.15
C GLU A 63 -16.31 -2.83 -6.41
N ILE A 64 -15.35 -3.58 -5.86
CA ILE A 64 -13.91 -3.39 -6.10
C ILE A 64 -13.40 -4.59 -6.89
N TYR A 65 -12.63 -4.33 -7.93
CA TYR A 65 -11.99 -5.33 -8.77
C TYR A 65 -10.48 -5.21 -8.68
N VAL A 66 -9.80 -6.33 -8.56
CA VAL A 66 -8.35 -6.44 -8.75
C VAL A 66 -8.12 -7.30 -9.99
N GLY A 67 -7.58 -6.67 -11.01
CA GLY A 67 -7.64 -7.24 -12.34
C GLY A 67 -9.09 -7.41 -12.81
N ASP A 68 -9.45 -8.64 -13.27
CA ASP A 68 -10.81 -8.95 -13.74
C ASP A 68 -11.71 -9.58 -12.65
N LYS A 69 -11.22 -9.69 -11.41
CA LYS A 69 -11.94 -10.35 -10.33
C LYS A 69 -12.55 -9.34 -9.38
N ALA A 70 -13.87 -9.43 -9.18
CA ALA A 70 -14.53 -8.77 -8.06
C ALA A 70 -13.99 -9.34 -6.75
N VAL A 71 -13.56 -8.46 -5.85
CA VAL A 71 -12.94 -8.84 -4.58
C VAL A 71 -13.64 -8.15 -3.42
N THR A 72 -13.64 -8.83 -2.27
CA THR A 72 -14.10 -8.27 -1.02
C THR A 72 -12.90 -8.04 -0.11
N ILE A 73 -12.54 -6.78 0.12
CA ILE A 73 -11.40 -6.39 0.95
C ILE A 73 -11.92 -5.98 2.32
N ARG A 74 -11.76 -6.83 3.33
CA ARG A 74 -12.28 -6.63 4.70
C ARG A 74 -11.21 -6.20 5.68
N SER A 75 -9.95 -6.32 5.30
CA SER A 75 -8.81 -5.99 6.15
C SER A 75 -7.60 -5.56 5.31
N PRO A 76 -6.65 -4.81 5.92
CA PRO A 76 -5.37 -4.51 5.25
C PRO A 76 -4.57 -5.76 4.86
N ARG A 77 -4.82 -6.89 5.51
CA ARG A 77 -4.22 -8.17 5.16
C ARG A 77 -4.79 -8.69 3.84
N ASP A 78 -6.11 -8.63 3.66
CA ASP A 78 -6.76 -9.04 2.41
C ASP A 78 -6.26 -8.18 1.24
N ALA A 79 -6.12 -6.86 1.46
CA ALA A 79 -5.56 -5.94 0.46
C ALA A 79 -4.14 -6.37 0.06
N LEU A 80 -3.30 -6.67 1.04
CA LEU A 80 -1.93 -7.11 0.80
C LEU A 80 -1.88 -8.46 0.08
N ASP A 81 -2.72 -9.43 0.45
CA ASP A 81 -2.81 -10.74 -0.20
C ASP A 81 -3.25 -10.61 -1.68
N LEU A 82 -3.91 -9.49 -2.02
CA LEU A 82 -4.26 -9.10 -3.40
C LEU A 82 -3.16 -8.26 -4.09
N GLY A 83 -2.02 -8.07 -3.44
CA GLY A 83 -0.91 -7.27 -3.95
C GLY A 83 -1.08 -5.75 -3.78
N ILE A 84 -2.02 -5.30 -2.96
CA ILE A 84 -2.25 -3.87 -2.70
C ILE A 84 -1.53 -3.47 -1.41
N GLY A 85 -0.66 -2.47 -1.50
CA GLY A 85 0.07 -1.92 -0.39
C GLY A 85 -0.18 -0.43 -0.20
N MET A 86 -0.44 -0.02 1.04
CA MET A 86 -0.66 1.39 1.40
C MET A 86 0.56 1.98 2.10
N ILE A 87 1.01 3.14 1.63
CA ILE A 87 2.05 3.94 2.25
C ILE A 87 1.38 5.05 3.05
N HIS A 88 1.62 5.07 4.36
CA HIS A 88 0.97 6.04 5.24
C HIS A 88 1.66 7.40 5.17
N GLN A 89 0.88 8.49 5.30
CA GLN A 89 1.40 9.86 5.39
C GLN A 89 2.32 10.07 6.62
N HIS A 90 2.04 9.37 7.72
CA HIS A 90 2.88 9.36 8.91
C HIS A 90 3.66 8.05 8.96
N PHE A 91 4.98 8.16 9.06
CA PHE A 91 5.86 7.01 9.09
C PHE A 91 5.52 6.09 10.26
N LYS A 92 5.36 4.81 9.95
CA LYS A 92 5.19 3.73 10.93
C LYS A 92 6.53 3.00 11.11
N LEU A 93 7.55 3.77 11.52
CA LEU A 93 8.91 3.31 11.72
C LEU A 93 9.30 3.39 13.20
N VAL A 94 10.13 2.46 13.62
CA VAL A 94 10.75 2.46 14.95
C VAL A 94 12.12 3.11 14.83
N ASP A 95 12.27 4.29 15.42
CA ASP A 95 13.43 5.16 15.22
C ASP A 95 14.77 4.52 15.63
N VAL A 96 14.76 3.72 16.71
CA VAL A 96 15.97 3.07 17.24
C VAL A 96 16.39 1.83 16.44
N PHE A 97 15.59 1.39 15.50
CA PHE A 97 15.87 0.24 14.65
C PHE A 97 16.50 0.67 13.32
N SER A 98 17.25 -0.24 12.70
CA SER A 98 17.76 -0.05 11.34
C SER A 98 16.64 -0.21 10.31
N ALA A 99 16.92 0.14 9.04
CA ALA A 99 16.00 -0.12 7.94
C ALA A 99 15.66 -1.62 7.85
N THR A 100 16.64 -2.50 7.89
CA THR A 100 16.44 -3.96 7.88
C THR A 100 15.54 -4.43 9.02
N GLU A 101 15.79 -3.95 10.25
CA GLU A 101 14.99 -4.30 11.43
C GLU A 101 13.53 -3.82 11.28
N ASN A 102 13.31 -2.61 10.74
CA ASN A 102 11.98 -2.09 10.47
C ASN A 102 11.24 -2.89 9.39
N ILE A 103 11.95 -3.35 8.35
CA ILE A 103 11.38 -4.24 7.32
C ILE A 103 10.98 -5.58 7.96
N ALA A 104 11.85 -6.14 8.80
CA ALA A 104 11.62 -7.40 9.48
C ALA A 104 10.38 -7.36 10.40
N LEU A 105 10.13 -6.24 11.09
CA LEU A 105 8.91 -6.04 11.89
C LEU A 105 7.61 -6.08 11.07
N SER A 106 7.69 -5.79 9.79
CA SER A 106 6.53 -5.81 8.90
C SER A 106 6.14 -7.22 8.44
N MET A 107 6.97 -8.22 8.71
CA MET A 107 6.71 -9.63 8.36
C MET A 107 5.61 -10.20 9.26
N GLY A 108 4.70 -10.98 8.68
CA GLY A 108 3.69 -11.72 9.43
C GLY A 108 4.32 -12.81 10.30
N GLY A 109 3.73 -13.08 11.47
CA GLY A 109 4.18 -14.18 12.33
C GLY A 109 4.04 -15.54 11.64
N GLY A 110 5.12 -16.31 11.57
CA GLY A 110 5.17 -17.66 10.99
C GLY A 110 6.45 -17.98 10.25
N GLU A 111 7.17 -17.02 9.75
CA GLU A 111 8.48 -17.22 9.15
C GLU A 111 9.59 -17.20 10.22
N LYS A 112 10.55 -18.10 10.07
CA LYS A 112 11.73 -18.12 10.94
C LYS A 112 12.48 -16.79 10.75
N PHE A 113 12.58 -16.00 11.81
CA PHE A 113 13.20 -14.69 11.80
C PHE A 113 14.70 -14.80 11.46
N ASP A 114 15.09 -14.28 10.30
CA ASP A 114 16.47 -14.27 9.81
C ASP A 114 16.77 -12.90 9.19
N LEU A 115 17.39 -12.03 9.96
CA LEU A 115 17.74 -10.66 9.55
C LEU A 115 18.60 -10.63 8.29
N LYS A 116 19.49 -11.61 8.09
CA LYS A 116 20.33 -11.67 6.91
C LYS A 116 19.50 -11.88 5.65
N LYS A 117 18.54 -12.80 5.69
CA LYS A 117 17.61 -13.02 4.56
C LYS A 117 16.76 -11.79 4.28
N VAL A 118 16.30 -11.10 5.34
CA VAL A 118 15.55 -9.84 5.20
C VAL A 118 16.40 -8.79 4.52
N HIS A 119 17.64 -8.61 4.98
CA HIS A 119 18.56 -7.65 4.41
C HIS A 119 18.87 -7.96 2.94
N ASP A 120 19.18 -9.23 2.59
CA ASP A 120 19.52 -9.61 1.22
C ASP A 120 18.33 -9.41 0.26
N LYS A 121 17.11 -9.76 0.68
CA LYS A 121 15.89 -9.52 -0.11
C LYS A 121 15.59 -8.02 -0.24
N ALA A 122 15.74 -7.24 0.82
CA ALA A 122 15.54 -5.79 0.79
C ALA A 122 16.57 -5.11 -0.12
N ARG A 123 17.83 -5.56 -0.09
CA ARG A 123 18.88 -5.08 -1.00
C ARG A 123 18.52 -5.33 -2.46
N ALA A 124 18.06 -6.54 -2.80
CA ALA A 124 17.61 -6.85 -4.16
C ALA A 124 16.46 -5.95 -4.64
N ILE A 125 15.53 -5.57 -3.73
CA ILE A 125 14.47 -4.60 -4.04
C ILE A 125 15.07 -3.21 -4.30
N CYS A 126 15.98 -2.75 -3.44
CA CYS A 126 16.63 -1.45 -3.62
C CYS A 126 17.40 -1.40 -4.95
N GLU A 127 18.13 -2.45 -5.31
CA GLU A 127 18.83 -2.56 -6.59
C GLU A 127 17.88 -2.55 -7.79
N LYS A 128 16.78 -3.33 -7.71
CA LYS A 128 15.77 -3.41 -8.78
C LYS A 128 15.11 -2.07 -9.11
N TYR A 129 14.86 -1.26 -8.08
CA TYR A 129 14.14 0.01 -8.23
C TYR A 129 15.06 1.23 -8.09
N GLU A 130 16.38 1.02 -8.07
CA GLU A 130 17.41 2.06 -7.97
C GLU A 130 17.23 2.97 -6.72
N PHE A 131 16.77 2.40 -5.62
CA PHE A 131 16.63 3.12 -4.36
C PHE A 131 17.98 3.24 -3.64
N ASN A 132 18.39 4.46 -3.34
CA ASN A 132 19.57 4.73 -2.51
C ASN A 132 19.16 4.72 -1.02
N LEU A 133 19.18 3.53 -0.40
CA LEU A 133 18.84 3.32 1.00
C LEU A 133 19.90 2.45 1.67
N ASP A 134 20.53 2.97 2.71
CA ASP A 134 21.40 2.18 3.58
C ASP A 134 20.53 1.34 4.54
N LEU A 135 20.57 0.03 4.35
CA LEU A 135 19.75 -0.93 5.10
C LEU A 135 20.21 -1.12 6.56
N ASP A 136 21.43 -0.72 6.89
CA ASP A 136 22.00 -0.80 8.24
C ASP A 136 21.86 0.51 9.02
N GLN A 137 21.52 1.62 8.33
CA GLN A 137 21.32 2.93 8.95
C GLN A 137 20.13 2.90 9.91
N LYS A 138 20.30 3.53 11.09
CA LYS A 138 19.20 3.70 12.06
C LYS A 138 18.22 4.77 11.57
N VAL A 139 16.93 4.54 11.81
CA VAL A 139 15.86 5.42 11.29
C VAL A 139 15.95 6.84 11.87
N TYR A 140 16.41 7.04 13.11
CA TYR A 140 16.57 8.38 13.66
C TYR A 140 17.66 9.21 12.94
N GLU A 141 18.59 8.58 12.21
CA GLU A 141 19.62 9.24 11.40
C GLU A 141 19.15 9.53 9.97
N MET A 142 18.00 9.00 9.57
CA MET A 142 17.48 9.11 8.21
C MET A 142 16.82 10.45 7.97
N SER A 143 17.04 11.00 6.78
CA SER A 143 16.23 12.09 6.23
C SER A 143 14.78 11.66 6.00
N VAL A 144 13.87 12.64 5.84
CA VAL A 144 12.46 12.40 5.50
C VAL A 144 12.33 11.58 4.22
N SER A 145 13.14 11.88 3.21
CA SER A 145 13.14 11.14 1.93
C SER A 145 13.57 9.69 2.12
N GLN A 146 14.60 9.41 2.92
CA GLN A 146 15.02 8.04 3.21
C GLN A 146 13.96 7.26 3.99
N LYS A 147 13.29 7.90 4.96
CA LYS A 147 12.15 7.31 5.68
C LYS A 147 11.00 6.96 4.75
N GLN A 148 10.71 7.83 3.78
CA GLN A 148 9.71 7.58 2.75
C GLN A 148 10.09 6.39 1.86
N THR A 149 11.35 6.34 1.41
CA THR A 149 11.87 5.21 0.64
C THR A 149 11.78 3.90 1.43
N LEU A 150 12.11 3.93 2.73
CA LEU A 150 12.01 2.76 3.60
C LEU A 150 10.55 2.25 3.70
N GLU A 151 9.56 3.14 3.83
CA GLU A 151 8.15 2.74 3.82
C GLU A 151 7.74 2.06 2.50
N ILE A 152 8.23 2.58 1.36
CA ILE A 152 8.01 1.96 0.04
C ILE A 152 8.65 0.56 0.00
N VAL A 153 9.91 0.44 0.42
CA VAL A 153 10.64 -0.84 0.42
C VAL A 153 9.94 -1.87 1.33
N LYS A 154 9.41 -1.47 2.49
CA LYS A 154 8.62 -2.34 3.37
C LYS A 154 7.41 -2.92 2.66
N VAL A 155 6.67 -2.11 1.93
CA VAL A 155 5.47 -2.52 1.21
C VAL A 155 5.81 -3.45 0.04
N LEU A 156 6.85 -3.13 -0.73
CA LEU A 156 7.36 -3.97 -1.82
C LEU A 156 7.93 -5.30 -1.30
N TYR A 157 8.62 -5.28 -0.15
CA TYR A 157 9.14 -6.48 0.50
C TYR A 157 8.03 -7.49 0.83
N ARG A 158 6.85 -6.99 1.20
CA ARG A 158 5.65 -7.79 1.48
C ARG A 158 4.94 -8.28 0.22
N GLY A 159 5.41 -7.91 -0.98
CA GLY A 159 4.91 -8.40 -2.26
C GLY A 159 3.81 -7.53 -2.87
N ALA A 160 3.71 -6.26 -2.50
CA ALA A 160 2.75 -5.36 -3.15
C ALA A 160 3.20 -5.02 -4.58
N ASP A 161 2.26 -5.12 -5.52
CA ASP A 161 2.41 -4.72 -6.92
C ASP A 161 1.64 -3.43 -7.23
N ILE A 162 0.70 -3.06 -6.36
CA ILE A 162 -0.13 -1.87 -6.43
C ILE A 162 0.15 -1.04 -5.18
N LEU A 163 0.61 0.21 -5.36
CA LEU A 163 0.93 1.12 -4.27
C LEU A 163 -0.10 2.25 -4.18
N ILE A 164 -0.54 2.56 -2.95
CA ILE A 164 -1.48 3.65 -2.63
C ILE A 164 -0.82 4.61 -1.64
#